data_f7bdd192ea9d014f1b212266fc4978da
#
_entry.id   f7bdd192ea9d014f1b212266fc4978da
#
_cell.length_a   1.000
_cell.length_b   1.000
_cell.length_c   1.000
_cell.angle_alpha   90.00
_cell.angle_beta   90.00
_cell.angle_gamma   90.00
#
_symmetry.space_group_name_H-M   'P 1'
#
loop_
_entity.id
_entity.type
_entity.pdbx_description
1 polymer ?
#
loop_
_entity_poly.entity_id
_entity_poly.type
_entity_poly.pdbx_seq_one_letter_code
_entity_poly.pdbx_strand_id
1 'polypeptide(L)'
;MTKEEKNKRNREYRALTNNAATKKYEKTEKGFLMRSYRNMQSRVTGVQKGKFHLYKGKELLDRDLFYDWAFNNETFNYLFKEWTDNGYNRKLTPSVDRIDSSKGYFLENMEWVTHSENSRRGNISRFNNK
;
A
#
# COMPACT_ATOMS: atom_id res chain seq x y z
N MET A 1 -3.93 16.49 32.05
CA MET A 1 -4.73 16.06 30.88
C MET A 1 -4.79 14.54 30.85
N THR A 2 -5.97 13.97 30.80
CA THR A 2 -6.16 12.52 30.72
C THR A 2 -5.76 12.01 29.32
N LYS A 3 -5.54 10.73 29.22
CA LYS A 3 -5.26 10.07 27.93
C LYS A 3 -6.40 10.28 26.94
N GLU A 4 -7.66 10.23 27.42
CA GLU A 4 -8.86 10.42 26.60
C GLU A 4 -8.95 11.85 26.06
N GLU A 5 -8.67 12.83 26.89
CA GLU A 5 -8.64 14.25 26.49
C GLU A 5 -7.56 14.50 25.44
N LYS A 6 -6.38 13.92 25.63
CA LYS A 6 -5.26 14.02 24.71
C LYS A 6 -5.61 13.38 23.35
N ASN A 7 -6.24 12.21 23.37
CA ASN A 7 -6.67 11.52 22.16
C ASN A 7 -7.74 12.31 21.41
N LYS A 8 -8.69 12.90 22.13
CA LYS A 8 -9.73 13.75 21.55
C LYS A 8 -9.11 14.96 20.86
N ARG A 9 -8.18 15.64 21.55
CA ARG A 9 -7.46 16.81 21.02
C ARG A 9 -6.70 16.45 19.74
N ASN A 10 -6.02 15.31 19.73
CA ASN A 10 -5.30 14.84 18.55
C ASN A 10 -6.22 14.56 17.38
N ARG A 11 -7.39 13.96 17.63
CA ARG A 11 -8.40 13.71 16.58
C ARG A 11 -8.94 15.01 16.01
N GLU A 12 -9.23 15.98 16.86
CA GLU A 12 -9.73 17.30 16.44
C GLU A 12 -8.68 18.04 15.59
N TYR A 13 -7.41 17.98 16.00
CA TYR A 13 -6.31 18.58 15.23
C TYR A 13 -6.18 17.92 13.86
N ARG A 14 -6.24 16.60 13.78
CA ARG A 14 -6.18 15.87 12.51
C ARG A 14 -7.34 16.23 11.59
N ALA A 15 -8.55 16.36 12.14
CA ALA A 15 -9.73 16.75 11.38
C ALA A 15 -9.57 18.17 10.82
N LEU A 16 -9.11 19.13 11.64
CA LEU A 16 -8.89 20.50 11.23
C LEU A 16 -7.85 20.65 10.12
N THR A 17 -6.76 19.87 10.21
CA THR A 17 -5.68 19.93 9.23
C THR A 17 -5.90 18.97 8.06
N ASN A 18 -7.01 18.22 8.04
CA ASN A 18 -7.31 17.21 7.03
C ASN A 18 -6.19 16.18 6.91
N ASN A 19 -5.57 15.80 8.05
CA ASN A 19 -4.45 14.87 8.13
C ASN A 19 -3.23 15.31 7.31
N ALA A 20 -2.99 16.62 7.20
CA ALA A 20 -1.93 17.17 6.36
C ALA A 20 -0.55 16.60 6.69
N ALA A 21 -0.20 16.46 7.98
CA ALA A 21 1.09 15.92 8.39
C ALA A 21 1.25 14.45 7.98
N THR A 22 0.22 13.65 8.15
CA THR A 22 0.21 12.24 7.73
C THR A 22 0.34 12.11 6.22
N LYS A 23 -0.42 12.90 5.47
CA LYS A 23 -0.35 12.91 4.00
C LYS A 23 1.02 13.32 3.49
N LYS A 24 1.64 14.30 4.14
CA LYS A 24 3.01 14.75 3.81
C LYS A 24 4.02 13.63 4.04
N TYR A 25 3.91 12.93 5.18
CA TYR A 25 4.79 11.81 5.50
C TYR A 25 4.65 10.66 4.51
N GLU A 26 3.41 10.34 4.10
CA GLU A 26 3.13 9.28 3.14
C GLU A 26 3.65 9.58 1.72
N LYS A 27 4.05 10.81 1.46
CA LYS A 27 4.72 11.20 0.21
C LYS A 27 6.24 11.02 0.28
N THR A 28 6.80 10.67 1.43
CA THR A 28 8.21 10.25 1.53
C THR A 28 8.30 8.76 1.21
N GLU A 29 9.46 8.30 0.78
CA GLU A 29 9.66 6.86 0.48
C GLU A 29 9.32 6.00 1.69
N LYS A 30 9.86 6.34 2.86
CA LYS A 30 9.63 5.58 4.09
C LYS A 30 8.16 5.54 4.49
N GLY A 31 7.49 6.68 4.48
CA GLY A 31 6.07 6.78 4.84
C GLY A 31 5.18 6.06 3.82
N PHE A 32 5.52 6.18 2.55
CA PHE A 32 4.81 5.49 1.48
C PHE A 32 4.90 3.97 1.65
N LEU A 33 6.10 3.44 1.93
CA LEU A 33 6.30 2.01 2.12
C LEU A 33 5.63 1.50 3.39
N MET A 34 5.61 2.29 4.45
CA MET A 34 4.91 1.97 5.69
C MET A 34 3.40 1.80 5.43
N ARG A 35 2.81 2.71 4.67
CA ARG A 35 1.40 2.62 4.28
C ARG A 35 1.14 1.41 3.39
N SER A 36 2.01 1.16 2.42
CA SER A 36 1.90 0.01 1.52
C SER A 36 1.88 -1.31 2.30
N TYR A 37 2.78 -1.46 3.27
CA TYR A 37 2.83 -2.66 4.11
C TYR A 37 1.58 -2.80 4.98
N ARG A 38 1.10 -1.72 5.57
CA ARG A 38 -0.16 -1.73 6.34
C ARG A 38 -1.34 -2.20 5.50
N ASN A 39 -1.42 -1.75 4.26
CA ASN A 39 -2.49 -2.16 3.35
C ASN A 39 -2.41 -3.66 3.05
N MET A 40 -1.21 -4.19 2.82
CA MET A 40 -1.00 -5.62 2.63
C MET A 40 -1.41 -6.42 3.87
N GLN A 41 -1.00 -5.96 5.04
CA GLN A 41 -1.35 -6.57 6.33
C GLN A 41 -2.86 -6.57 6.56
N SER A 42 -3.52 -5.45 6.29
CA SER A 42 -4.97 -5.33 6.43
C SER A 42 -5.73 -6.32 5.54
N ARG A 43 -5.22 -6.58 4.34
CA ARG A 43 -5.83 -7.55 3.42
C ARG A 43 -5.74 -8.98 3.93
N VAL A 44 -4.57 -9.40 4.40
CA VAL A 44 -4.37 -10.79 4.87
C VAL A 44 -4.94 -11.05 6.25
N THR A 45 -5.08 -10.02 7.10
CA THR A 45 -5.66 -10.16 8.46
C THR A 45 -7.18 -10.01 8.49
N GLY A 46 -7.81 -9.62 7.39
CA GLY A 46 -9.25 -9.52 7.29
C GLY A 46 -9.85 -8.22 7.76
N VAL A 47 -9.04 -7.18 7.99
CA VAL A 47 -9.55 -5.84 8.33
C VAL A 47 -10.41 -5.29 7.20
N GLN A 48 -10.04 -5.57 5.95
CA GLN A 48 -10.83 -5.24 4.77
C GLN A 48 -11.77 -6.40 4.43
N LYS A 49 -12.90 -6.48 5.12
CA LYS A 49 -13.84 -7.60 5.06
C LYS A 49 -14.30 -7.96 3.64
N GLY A 50 -14.53 -6.96 2.80
CA GLY A 50 -15.03 -7.17 1.45
C GLY A 50 -14.09 -7.95 0.52
N LYS A 51 -12.80 -7.95 0.82
CA LYS A 51 -11.77 -8.63 0.01
C LYS A 51 -11.06 -9.75 0.75
N PHE A 52 -11.45 -10.02 2.01
CA PHE A 52 -10.76 -11.00 2.85
C PHE A 52 -10.73 -12.39 2.22
N HIS A 53 -11.80 -12.79 1.55
CA HIS A 53 -11.87 -14.11 0.88
C HIS A 53 -10.77 -14.30 -0.17
N LEU A 54 -10.24 -13.21 -0.75
CA LEU A 54 -9.15 -13.25 -1.72
C LEU A 54 -7.77 -13.42 -1.08
N TYR A 55 -7.65 -13.11 0.22
CA TYR A 55 -6.35 -13.06 0.92
C TYR A 55 -6.25 -14.01 2.10
N LYS A 56 -7.37 -14.62 2.49
CA LYS A 56 -7.43 -15.50 3.67
C LYS A 56 -6.40 -16.62 3.58
N GLY A 57 -5.60 -16.77 4.62
CA GLY A 57 -4.59 -17.81 4.73
C GLY A 57 -3.36 -17.62 3.85
N LYS A 58 -3.25 -16.49 3.17
CA LYS A 58 -2.08 -16.21 2.32
C LYS A 58 -0.95 -15.60 3.12
N GLU A 59 0.25 -15.80 2.64
CA GLU A 59 1.47 -15.35 3.30
C GLU A 59 1.62 -13.83 3.26
N LEU A 60 2.25 -13.29 4.31
CA LEU A 60 2.70 -11.91 4.35
C LEU A 60 4.15 -11.93 4.87
N LEU A 61 5.09 -11.47 4.05
CA LEU A 61 6.50 -11.38 4.43
C LEU A 61 6.69 -10.43 5.60
N ASP A 62 7.82 -10.58 6.32
CA ASP A 62 8.18 -9.69 7.41
C ASP A 62 8.36 -8.25 6.91
N ARG A 63 8.00 -7.29 7.76
CA ARG A 63 8.05 -5.86 7.44
C ARG A 63 9.46 -5.40 7.04
N ASP A 64 10.48 -5.85 7.77
CA ASP A 64 11.85 -5.43 7.49
C ASP A 64 12.35 -5.97 6.15
N LEU A 65 11.96 -7.20 5.80
CA LEU A 65 12.23 -7.77 4.48
C LEU A 65 11.55 -6.97 3.37
N PHE A 66 10.31 -6.55 3.59
CA PHE A 66 9.59 -5.73 2.63
C PHE A 66 10.31 -4.39 2.39
N TYR A 67 10.71 -3.71 3.46
CA TYR A 67 11.40 -2.42 3.34
C TYR A 67 12.73 -2.57 2.62
N ASP A 68 13.52 -3.57 2.98
CA ASP A 68 14.82 -3.81 2.36
C ASP A 68 14.66 -4.09 0.85
N TRP A 69 13.72 -4.94 0.50
CA TRP A 69 13.41 -5.25 -0.89
C TRP A 69 13.00 -4.00 -1.67
N ALA A 70 12.10 -3.20 -1.10
CA ALA A 70 11.55 -2.02 -1.77
C ALA A 70 12.60 -0.91 -1.95
N PHE A 71 13.37 -0.60 -0.90
CA PHE A 71 14.41 0.44 -0.97
C PHE A 71 15.49 0.10 -2.00
N ASN A 72 15.78 -1.17 -2.21
CA ASN A 72 16.80 -1.65 -3.15
C ASN A 72 16.20 -2.04 -4.52
N ASN A 73 14.91 -1.81 -4.72
CA ASN A 73 14.22 -2.19 -5.95
C ASN A 73 14.25 -1.05 -6.97
N GLU A 74 14.88 -1.27 -8.11
CA GLU A 74 15.01 -0.27 -9.16
C GLU A 74 13.65 0.17 -9.73
N THR A 75 12.73 -0.77 -9.90
CA THR A 75 11.39 -0.49 -10.41
C THR A 75 10.63 0.42 -9.45
N PHE A 76 10.67 0.12 -8.14
CA PHE A 76 10.05 0.99 -7.14
C PHE A 76 10.63 2.40 -7.20
N ASN A 77 11.96 2.51 -7.21
CA ASN A 77 12.63 3.80 -7.23
C ASN A 77 12.25 4.62 -8.47
N TYR A 78 12.17 3.98 -9.62
CA TYR A 78 11.73 4.61 -10.86
C TYR A 78 10.27 5.08 -10.77
N LEU A 79 9.37 4.22 -10.33
CA LEU A 79 7.95 4.52 -10.24
C LEU A 79 7.67 5.62 -9.20
N PHE A 80 8.37 5.58 -8.08
CA PHE A 80 8.24 6.60 -7.04
C PHE A 80 8.67 7.96 -7.56
N LYS A 81 9.78 8.03 -8.29
CA LYS A 81 10.27 9.27 -8.89
C LYS A 81 9.28 9.81 -9.92
N GLU A 82 8.77 8.97 -10.80
CA GLU A 82 7.76 9.36 -11.79
C GLU A 82 6.49 9.90 -11.12
N TRP A 83 6.06 9.26 -10.05
CA TRP A 83 4.90 9.69 -9.30
C TRP A 83 5.09 11.06 -8.68
N THR A 84 6.23 11.30 -8.02
CA THR A 84 6.52 12.61 -7.40
C THR A 84 6.72 13.70 -8.46
N ASP A 85 7.41 13.41 -9.55
CA ASP A 85 7.67 14.37 -10.64
C ASP A 85 6.39 14.76 -11.38
N ASN A 86 5.37 13.93 -11.36
CA ASN A 86 4.07 14.20 -12.00
C ASN A 86 2.99 14.63 -11.01
N GLY A 87 3.39 15.25 -9.89
CA GLY A 87 2.47 15.85 -8.93
C GLY A 87 1.61 14.85 -8.18
N TYR A 88 2.12 13.65 -7.94
CA TYR A 88 1.42 12.59 -7.21
C TYR A 88 0.13 12.13 -7.92
N ASN A 89 0.20 12.03 -9.22
CA ASN A 89 -0.92 11.56 -10.04
C ASN A 89 -1.32 10.14 -9.60
N ARG A 90 -2.59 9.96 -9.26
CA ARG A 90 -3.13 8.69 -8.75
C ARG A 90 -2.84 7.51 -9.65
N LYS A 91 -2.92 7.69 -10.98
CA LYS A 91 -2.68 6.62 -11.95
C LYS A 91 -1.24 6.11 -11.91
N LEU A 92 -0.29 6.96 -11.51
CA LEU A 92 1.14 6.64 -11.45
C LEU A 92 1.59 6.15 -10.08
N THR A 93 0.69 6.08 -9.08
CA THR A 93 1.04 5.65 -7.73
C THR A 93 1.65 4.25 -7.75
N PRO A 94 2.86 4.06 -7.17
CA PRO A 94 3.45 2.73 -7.11
C PRO A 94 2.56 1.77 -6.31
N SER A 95 2.38 0.56 -6.81
CA SER A 95 1.53 -0.46 -6.19
C SER A 95 2.22 -1.82 -6.24
N VAL A 96 2.10 -2.58 -5.16
CA VAL A 96 2.60 -3.96 -5.11
C VAL A 96 1.57 -4.87 -5.76
N ASP A 97 1.99 -5.62 -6.76
CA ASP A 97 1.16 -6.62 -7.42
C ASP A 97 1.70 -8.02 -7.11
N ARG A 98 0.79 -8.96 -6.86
CA ARG A 98 1.14 -10.37 -6.72
C ARG A 98 1.20 -10.98 -8.12
N ILE A 99 2.33 -11.59 -8.45
CA ILE A 99 2.52 -12.23 -9.76
C ILE A 99 1.51 -13.37 -9.93
N ASP A 100 1.37 -14.20 -8.91
CA ASP A 100 0.35 -15.23 -8.81
C ASP A 100 -0.65 -14.83 -7.72
N SER A 101 -1.86 -14.44 -8.11
CA SER A 101 -2.88 -13.98 -7.17
C SER A 101 -3.41 -15.08 -6.26
N SER A 102 -3.14 -16.34 -6.55
CA SER A 102 -3.51 -17.47 -5.69
C SER A 102 -2.57 -17.62 -4.50
N LYS A 103 -1.42 -16.96 -4.53
CA LYS A 103 -0.40 -17.00 -3.48
C LYS A 103 -0.34 -15.66 -2.74
N GLY A 104 0.43 -15.61 -1.66
CA GLY A 104 0.54 -14.44 -0.80
C GLY A 104 1.66 -13.48 -1.17
N TYR A 105 2.02 -12.66 -0.20
CA TYR A 105 3.06 -11.64 -0.35
C TYR A 105 4.41 -12.20 0.14
N PHE A 106 5.23 -12.64 -0.79
CA PHE A 106 6.60 -13.05 -0.55
C PHE A 106 7.46 -12.58 -1.73
N LEU A 107 8.76 -12.44 -1.54
CA LEU A 107 9.64 -11.71 -2.49
C LEU A 107 9.50 -12.18 -3.94
N GLU A 108 9.46 -13.48 -4.17
CA GLU A 108 9.40 -14.07 -5.52
C GLU A 108 8.03 -13.89 -6.19
N ASN A 109 7.02 -13.50 -5.41
CA ASN A 109 5.63 -13.33 -5.90
C ASN A 109 5.19 -11.88 -5.95
N MET A 110 6.11 -10.94 -5.80
CA MET A 110 5.78 -9.52 -5.73
C MET A 110 6.53 -8.74 -6.79
N GLU A 111 5.84 -7.76 -7.37
CA GLU A 111 6.46 -6.78 -8.26
C GLU A 111 5.80 -5.42 -8.07
N TRP A 112 6.52 -4.37 -8.44
CA TRP A 112 6.00 -3.01 -8.42
C TRP A 112 5.43 -2.64 -9.79
N VAL A 113 4.20 -2.15 -9.80
CA VAL A 113 3.52 -1.63 -10.99
C VAL A 113 2.85 -0.31 -10.63
N THR A 114 2.36 0.43 -11.61
CA THR A 114 1.54 1.61 -11.33
C THR A 114 0.14 1.17 -10.89
N HIS A 115 -0.57 2.05 -10.18
CA HIS A 115 -1.97 1.83 -9.79
C HIS A 115 -2.83 1.52 -11.03
N SER A 116 -2.62 2.26 -12.11
CA SER A 116 -3.33 2.07 -13.38
C SER A 116 -3.13 0.65 -13.94
N GLU A 117 -1.88 0.17 -13.96
CA GLU A 117 -1.54 -1.16 -14.46
C GLU A 117 -2.13 -2.26 -13.55
N ASN A 118 -2.05 -2.06 -12.23
CA ASN A 118 -2.62 -3.01 -11.27
C ASN A 118 -4.14 -3.15 -11.45
N SER A 119 -4.83 -2.03 -11.64
CA SER A 119 -6.28 -2.02 -11.90
C SER A 119 -6.62 -2.72 -13.22
N ARG A 120 -5.82 -2.48 -14.27
CA ARG A 120 -5.99 -3.14 -15.57
C ARG A 120 -5.87 -4.65 -15.45
N ARG A 121 -4.85 -5.13 -14.73
CA ARG A 121 -4.62 -6.57 -14.50
C ARG A 121 -5.78 -7.21 -13.73
N GLY A 122 -6.28 -6.53 -12.72
CA GLY A 122 -7.44 -6.97 -11.95
C GLY A 122 -8.69 -7.11 -12.81
N ASN A 123 -8.94 -6.14 -13.70
CA ASN A 123 -10.07 -6.19 -14.61
C ASN A 123 -9.96 -7.33 -15.61
N ILE A 124 -8.79 -7.55 -16.20
CA ILE A 124 -8.53 -8.66 -17.13
C ILE A 124 -8.78 -10.00 -16.45
N SER A 125 -8.24 -10.19 -15.24
CA SER A 125 -8.44 -11.40 -14.44
C SER A 125 -9.92 -11.67 -14.19
N ARG A 126 -10.68 -10.62 -13.88
CA ARG A 126 -12.11 -10.70 -13.63
C ARG A 126 -12.88 -11.15 -14.87
N PHE A 127 -12.51 -10.67 -16.06
CA PHE A 127 -13.11 -11.08 -17.32
C PHE A 127 -12.77 -12.52 -17.67
N ASN A 128 -11.54 -12.95 -17.45
CA ASN A 128 -11.07 -14.29 -17.80
C ASN A 128 -11.63 -15.39 -16.89
N ASN A 129 -12.14 -15.03 -15.71
CA ASN A 129 -12.70 -15.97 -14.74
C ASN A 129 -14.23 -16.13 -14.84
N LYS A 130 -14.85 -15.60 -15.85
CA LYS A 130 -16.30 -15.75 -16.08
C LYS A 130 -16.63 -17.03 -16.83
#